data_2117053b5caa24e699fc3f049f466a65
#
_entry.id   2117053b5caa24e699fc3f049f466a65
#
_cell.length_a   1.000
_cell.length_b   1.000
_cell.length_c   1.000
_cell.angle_alpha   90.00
_cell.angle_beta   90.00
_cell.angle_gamma   90.00
#
_symmetry.space_group_name_H-M   'P 1'
#
loop_
_entity.id
_entity.type
_entity.pdbx_description
1 polymer ?
#
loop_
_entity_poly.entity_id
_entity_poly.type
_entity_poly.pdbx_seq_one_letter_code
_entity_poly.pdbx_strand_id
1 'polypeptide(L)'
;MKVILADDHPIFRSGLKFLVESSFDHVEIQAYENGSKVIENIPLFNPDIVLLDIDMPVMNGLETCAIIKQQFPELAVIILSIHKTTDVIKLAFYNGAKGYLIKDNTSEEIVECINWVLDGKTYLPLTLRNEHNKRESDPRMELITDEISSLTPTELKVLKLVSQKYSSKEIADLLFVSPKSVENYRSRICKKLNLDARNNSLILWVMENKFLLDSDQIH
;
A
#
# COMPACT_ATOMS: atom_id res chain seq x y z
N MET A 1 -5.53 21.22 15.54
CA MET A 1 -5.20 20.21 14.49
C MET A 1 -5.12 20.91 13.14
N LYS A 2 -4.11 20.60 12.34
CA LYS A 2 -3.93 21.15 10.99
C LYS A 2 -4.15 20.07 9.95
N VAL A 3 -5.02 20.31 8.98
CA VAL A 3 -5.44 19.32 7.98
C VAL A 3 -5.24 19.88 6.58
N ILE A 4 -4.62 19.09 5.71
CA ILE A 4 -4.66 19.34 4.26
C ILE A 4 -5.68 18.41 3.64
N LEU A 5 -6.57 18.97 2.81
CA LEU A 5 -7.53 18.23 1.99
C LEU A 5 -7.16 18.41 0.52
N ALA A 6 -7.11 17.32 -0.24
CA ALA A 6 -6.93 17.40 -1.68
C ALA A 6 -7.95 16.53 -2.41
N ASP A 7 -8.72 17.16 -3.28
CA ASP A 7 -9.76 16.55 -4.11
C ASP A 7 -10.07 17.49 -5.26
N ASP A 8 -10.18 17.01 -6.48
CA ASP A 8 -10.49 17.85 -7.65
C ASP A 8 -11.99 18.19 -7.78
N HIS A 9 -12.87 17.50 -7.02
CA HIS A 9 -14.30 17.75 -6.98
C HIS A 9 -14.68 18.84 -5.96
N PRO A 10 -15.03 20.06 -6.37
CA PRO A 10 -15.24 21.18 -5.43
C PRO A 10 -16.34 20.93 -4.39
N ILE A 11 -17.41 20.23 -4.78
CA ILE A 11 -18.55 19.96 -3.89
C ILE A 11 -18.13 18.98 -2.79
N PHE A 12 -17.45 17.88 -3.16
CA PHE A 12 -16.98 16.90 -2.19
C PHE A 12 -15.95 17.52 -1.25
N ARG A 13 -14.97 18.25 -1.79
CA ARG A 13 -13.95 18.98 -1.02
C ARG A 13 -14.57 19.96 0.00
N SER A 14 -15.60 20.71 -0.40
CA SER A 14 -16.30 21.64 0.50
C SER A 14 -17.10 20.90 1.58
N GLY A 15 -17.76 19.80 1.23
CA GLY A 15 -18.49 18.95 2.17
C GLY A 15 -17.57 18.30 3.20
N LEU A 16 -16.44 17.76 2.74
CA LEU A 16 -15.44 17.16 3.62
C LEU A 16 -14.82 18.21 4.56
N LYS A 17 -14.51 19.40 4.06
CA LYS A 17 -14.02 20.51 4.87
C LYS A 17 -15.03 20.86 5.97
N PHE A 18 -16.31 21.03 5.62
CA PHE A 18 -17.38 21.32 6.58
C PHE A 18 -17.51 20.20 7.63
N LEU A 19 -17.47 18.95 7.21
CA LEU A 19 -17.51 17.80 8.11
C LEU A 19 -16.37 17.85 9.15
N VAL A 20 -15.14 18.06 8.69
CA VAL A 20 -13.97 18.10 9.57
C VAL A 20 -14.04 19.31 10.52
N GLU A 21 -14.43 20.50 10.02
CA GLU A 21 -14.59 21.71 10.83
C GLU A 21 -15.68 21.55 11.90
N SER A 22 -16.75 20.80 11.60
CA SER A 22 -17.86 20.58 12.55
C SER A 22 -17.58 19.45 13.56
N SER A 23 -16.62 18.56 13.27
CA SER A 23 -16.34 17.38 14.08
C SER A 23 -15.13 17.53 15.02
N PHE A 24 -14.27 18.51 14.77
CA PHE A 24 -13.04 18.72 15.55
C PHE A 24 -12.91 20.19 16.02
N ASP A 25 -12.60 20.37 17.31
CA ASP A 25 -12.32 21.69 17.86
C ASP A 25 -10.96 22.23 17.38
N HIS A 26 -10.90 23.53 17.11
CA HIS A 26 -9.66 24.24 16.75
C HIS A 26 -8.91 23.62 15.57
N VAL A 27 -9.63 23.30 14.47
CA VAL A 27 -9.05 22.79 13.25
C VAL A 27 -8.74 23.91 12.26
N GLU A 28 -7.53 23.88 11.69
CA GLU A 28 -7.14 24.70 10.52
C GLU A 28 -7.08 23.80 9.29
N ILE A 29 -7.75 24.20 8.20
CA ILE A 29 -7.82 23.40 6.99
C ILE A 29 -7.35 24.19 5.79
N GLN A 30 -6.38 23.63 5.06
CA GLN A 30 -6.05 24.05 3.71
C GLN A 30 -6.55 23.01 2.71
N ALA A 31 -7.14 23.49 1.60
CA ALA A 31 -7.76 22.63 0.60
C ALA A 31 -7.22 22.91 -0.81
N TYR A 32 -6.88 21.84 -1.52
CA TYR A 32 -6.24 21.90 -2.83
C TYR A 32 -6.93 20.98 -3.84
N GLU A 33 -6.74 21.24 -5.14
CA GLU A 33 -7.33 20.47 -6.23
C GLU A 33 -6.37 19.44 -6.86
N ASN A 34 -5.11 19.34 -6.40
CA ASN A 34 -4.12 18.39 -6.92
C ASN A 34 -2.98 18.16 -5.93
N GLY A 35 -2.25 17.07 -6.14
CA GLY A 35 -1.15 16.65 -5.27
C GLY A 35 0.08 17.57 -5.31
N SER A 36 0.37 18.24 -6.43
CA SER A 36 1.52 19.15 -6.52
C SER A 36 1.39 20.29 -5.51
N LYS A 37 0.20 20.90 -5.42
CA LYS A 37 -0.07 21.94 -4.44
C LYS A 37 0.00 21.44 -2.99
N VAL A 38 -0.38 20.18 -2.75
CA VAL A 38 -0.20 19.57 -1.42
C VAL A 38 1.27 19.55 -1.04
N ILE A 39 2.13 18.98 -1.90
CA ILE A 39 3.57 18.85 -1.62
C ILE A 39 4.22 20.22 -1.39
N GLU A 40 3.89 21.22 -2.21
CA GLU A 40 4.41 22.60 -2.08
C GLU A 40 4.05 23.24 -0.73
N ASN A 41 2.88 22.91 -0.17
CA ASN A 41 2.35 23.57 1.02
C ASN A 41 2.59 22.81 2.33
N ILE A 42 2.95 21.53 2.31
CA ILE A 42 3.28 20.78 3.52
C ILE A 42 4.35 21.50 4.38
N PRO A 43 5.50 21.96 3.84
CA PRO A 43 6.53 22.59 4.65
C PRO A 43 6.08 23.92 5.27
N LEU A 44 5.17 24.63 4.62
CA LEU A 44 4.69 25.96 5.03
C LEU A 44 3.59 25.84 6.09
N PHE A 45 2.70 24.88 5.91
CA PHE A 45 1.54 24.70 6.77
C PHE A 45 1.81 23.77 7.95
N ASN A 46 2.71 22.81 7.78
CA ASN A 46 3.04 21.77 8.76
C ASN A 46 1.79 21.03 9.27
N PRO A 47 1.09 20.27 8.39
CA PRO A 47 -0.14 19.58 8.76
C PRO A 47 0.13 18.38 9.68
N ASP A 48 -0.86 18.07 10.51
CA ASP A 48 -0.88 16.85 11.32
C ASP A 48 -1.32 15.64 10.48
N ILE A 49 -2.19 15.90 9.48
CA ILE A 49 -2.78 14.86 8.63
C ILE A 49 -3.13 15.41 7.25
N VAL A 50 -3.04 14.54 6.24
CA VAL A 50 -3.42 14.84 4.85
C VAL A 50 -4.48 13.85 4.40
N LEU A 51 -5.61 14.36 3.87
CA LEU A 51 -6.63 13.57 3.20
C LEU A 51 -6.52 13.78 1.69
N LEU A 52 -6.32 12.71 0.94
CA LEU A 52 -6.03 12.75 -0.51
C LEU A 52 -7.07 11.96 -1.29
N ASP A 53 -7.69 12.58 -2.27
CA ASP A 53 -8.34 11.83 -3.35
C ASP A 53 -7.28 11.17 -4.25
N ILE A 54 -7.60 10.01 -4.81
CA ILE A 54 -6.74 9.35 -5.80
C ILE A 54 -6.80 10.09 -7.13
N ASP A 55 -8.02 10.37 -7.62
CA ASP A 55 -8.24 10.85 -8.98
C ASP A 55 -8.14 12.37 -9.06
N MET A 56 -6.92 12.88 -9.11
CA MET A 56 -6.64 14.31 -9.23
C MET A 56 -5.78 14.60 -10.46
N PRO A 57 -5.97 15.77 -11.12
CA PRO A 57 -5.13 16.19 -12.25
C PRO A 57 -3.72 16.56 -11.78
N VAL A 58 -2.78 16.62 -12.72
CA VAL A 58 -1.36 17.03 -12.55
C VAL A 58 -0.56 16.01 -11.74
N MET A 59 -0.96 15.70 -10.52
CA MET A 59 -0.36 14.70 -9.64
C MET A 59 -1.50 14.02 -8.85
N ASN A 60 -1.65 12.73 -9.03
CA ASN A 60 -2.68 11.93 -8.38
C ASN A 60 -2.36 11.64 -6.90
N GLY A 61 -3.37 11.15 -6.14
CA GLY A 61 -3.20 10.93 -4.71
C GLY A 61 -2.22 9.83 -4.35
N LEU A 62 -2.08 8.79 -5.16
CA LEU A 62 -1.13 7.70 -4.90
C LEU A 62 0.32 8.16 -5.09
N GLU A 63 0.58 8.94 -6.13
CA GLU A 63 1.88 9.57 -6.36
C GLU A 63 2.22 10.56 -5.23
N THR A 64 1.24 11.39 -4.85
CA THR A 64 1.39 12.34 -3.74
C THR A 64 1.71 11.61 -2.43
N CYS A 65 1.00 10.54 -2.12
CA CYS A 65 1.22 9.71 -0.94
C CYS A 65 2.64 9.13 -0.91
N ALA A 66 3.13 8.61 -2.03
CA ALA A 66 4.49 8.07 -2.14
C ALA A 66 5.57 9.14 -1.90
N ILE A 67 5.37 10.36 -2.42
CA ILE A 67 6.28 11.49 -2.17
C ILE A 67 6.23 11.92 -0.70
N ILE A 68 5.04 11.98 -0.09
CA ILE A 68 4.89 12.29 1.34
C ILE A 68 5.62 11.26 2.19
N LYS A 69 5.45 9.97 1.92
CA LYS A 69 6.15 8.90 2.63
C LYS A 69 7.68 9.07 2.58
N GLN A 70 8.20 9.50 1.44
CA GLN A 70 9.64 9.68 1.25
C GLN A 70 10.19 10.95 1.93
N GLN A 71 9.48 12.08 1.82
CA GLN A 71 9.96 13.39 2.28
C GLN A 71 9.51 13.74 3.70
N PHE A 72 8.35 13.23 4.12
CA PHE A 72 7.70 13.52 5.39
C PHE A 72 7.18 12.22 6.03
N PRO A 73 8.04 11.27 6.43
CA PRO A 73 7.69 9.90 6.81
C PRO A 73 6.73 9.81 8.00
N GLU A 74 6.75 10.80 8.89
CA GLU A 74 5.87 10.86 10.07
C GLU A 74 4.49 11.45 9.77
N LEU A 75 4.31 12.10 8.63
CA LEU A 75 3.05 12.74 8.27
C LEU A 75 1.99 11.69 7.93
N ALA A 76 0.88 11.74 8.64
CA ALA A 76 -0.24 10.83 8.44
C ALA A 76 -0.99 11.14 7.13
N VAL A 77 -1.26 10.12 6.34
CA VAL A 77 -2.00 10.23 5.07
C VAL A 77 -3.19 9.29 5.08
N ILE A 78 -4.38 9.81 4.78
CA ILE A 78 -5.59 9.05 4.51
C ILE A 78 -5.93 9.22 3.02
N ILE A 79 -6.17 8.12 2.34
CA ILE A 79 -6.70 8.12 0.97
C ILE A 79 -8.22 8.10 1.02
N LEU A 80 -8.84 8.94 0.21
CA LEU A 80 -10.28 8.99 -0.06
C LEU A 80 -10.50 8.65 -1.53
N SER A 81 -11.32 7.66 -1.87
CA SER A 81 -11.48 7.24 -3.26
C SER A 81 -12.82 6.55 -3.53
N ILE A 82 -13.26 6.59 -4.77
CA ILE A 82 -14.38 5.76 -5.26
C ILE A 82 -13.96 4.30 -5.53
N HIS A 83 -12.66 4.04 -5.63
CA HIS A 83 -12.13 2.72 -5.94
C HIS A 83 -12.27 1.77 -4.74
N LYS A 84 -12.88 0.60 -4.98
CA LYS A 84 -13.16 -0.43 -3.95
C LYS A 84 -12.32 -1.69 -4.13
N THR A 85 -11.46 -1.72 -5.15
CA THR A 85 -10.66 -2.90 -5.48
C THR A 85 -9.51 -3.07 -4.51
N THR A 86 -9.29 -4.29 -4.07
CA THR A 86 -8.23 -4.66 -3.14
C THR A 86 -6.85 -4.21 -3.62
N ASP A 87 -6.59 -4.25 -4.93
CA ASP A 87 -5.29 -3.88 -5.51
C ASP A 87 -4.99 -2.38 -5.34
N VAL A 88 -5.98 -1.51 -5.57
CA VAL A 88 -5.83 -0.06 -5.37
C VAL A 88 -5.62 0.26 -3.89
N ILE A 89 -6.38 -0.40 -3.01
CA ILE A 89 -6.25 -0.22 -1.56
C ILE A 89 -4.85 -0.65 -1.08
N LYS A 90 -4.36 -1.83 -1.52
CA LYS A 90 -3.00 -2.30 -1.21
C LYS A 90 -1.93 -1.34 -1.71
N LEU A 91 -2.10 -0.81 -2.93
CA LEU A 91 -1.16 0.16 -3.50
C LEU A 91 -1.13 1.46 -2.69
N ALA A 92 -2.26 1.92 -2.17
CA ALA A 92 -2.30 3.08 -1.29
C ALA A 92 -1.48 2.86 0.00
N PHE A 93 -1.64 1.72 0.67
CA PHE A 93 -0.85 1.38 1.86
C PHE A 93 0.63 1.15 1.54
N TYR A 94 0.94 0.53 0.41
CA TYR A 94 2.32 0.40 -0.06
C TYR A 94 2.98 1.76 -0.25
N ASN A 95 2.25 2.74 -0.78
CA ASN A 95 2.70 4.12 -0.93
C ASN A 95 2.72 4.92 0.37
N GLY A 96 2.35 4.33 1.51
CA GLY A 96 2.51 4.93 2.84
C GLY A 96 1.23 5.47 3.47
N ALA A 97 0.06 5.26 2.86
CA ALA A 97 -1.20 5.62 3.50
C ALA A 97 -1.36 4.92 4.86
N LYS A 98 -1.91 5.64 5.83
CA LYS A 98 -2.28 5.12 7.15
C LYS A 98 -3.78 4.84 7.27
N GLY A 99 -4.58 5.38 6.35
CA GLY A 99 -6.01 5.12 6.26
C GLY A 99 -6.46 5.06 4.81
N TYR A 100 -7.52 4.29 4.56
CA TYR A 100 -8.22 4.26 3.29
C TYR A 100 -9.73 4.31 3.53
N LEU A 101 -10.38 5.27 2.92
CA LEU A 101 -11.82 5.48 2.97
C LEU A 101 -12.40 5.45 1.55
N ILE A 102 -13.58 4.88 1.43
CA ILE A 102 -14.37 4.95 0.21
C ILE A 102 -15.24 6.21 0.29
N LYS A 103 -15.34 6.98 -0.78
CA LYS A 103 -16.14 8.24 -0.80
C LYS A 103 -17.63 8.04 -0.45
N ASP A 104 -18.11 6.79 -0.46
CA ASP A 104 -19.46 6.43 0.02
C ASP A 104 -19.53 6.19 1.54
N ASN A 105 -18.43 6.26 2.28
CA ASN A 105 -18.41 6.09 3.72
C ASN A 105 -19.23 7.18 4.42
N THR A 106 -19.78 6.85 5.60
CA THR A 106 -20.55 7.80 6.39
C THR A 106 -19.66 8.87 7.04
N SER A 107 -20.27 9.97 7.47
CA SER A 107 -19.55 11.04 8.17
C SER A 107 -18.85 10.52 9.43
N GLU A 108 -19.50 9.60 10.15
CA GLU A 108 -19.00 8.97 11.37
C GLU A 108 -17.75 8.13 11.07
N GLU A 109 -17.74 7.36 9.97
CA GLU A 109 -16.59 6.54 9.58
C GLU A 109 -15.38 7.39 9.18
N ILE A 110 -15.62 8.55 8.54
CA ILE A 110 -14.56 9.50 8.19
C ILE A 110 -13.92 10.06 9.47
N VAL A 111 -14.73 10.49 10.43
CA VAL A 111 -14.27 11.03 11.72
C VAL A 111 -13.53 9.96 12.53
N GLU A 112 -14.07 8.74 12.57
CA GLU A 112 -13.42 7.60 13.22
C GLU A 112 -12.03 7.32 12.60
N CYS A 113 -11.94 7.28 11.27
CA CYS A 113 -10.69 7.06 10.57
C CYS A 113 -9.64 8.14 10.90
N ILE A 114 -10.02 9.42 10.91
CA ILE A 114 -9.12 10.52 11.24
C ILE A 114 -8.57 10.34 12.66
N ASN A 115 -9.43 10.10 13.66
CA ASN A 115 -9.01 9.88 15.04
C ASN A 115 -8.08 8.67 15.16
N TRP A 116 -8.41 7.56 14.50
CA TRP A 116 -7.63 6.32 14.53
C TRP A 116 -6.23 6.51 13.97
N VAL A 117 -6.14 7.25 12.87
CA VAL A 117 -4.86 7.54 12.21
C VAL A 117 -4.01 8.54 12.98
N LEU A 118 -4.62 9.54 13.62
CA LEU A 118 -3.93 10.47 14.51
C LEU A 118 -3.39 9.80 15.77
N ASP A 119 -4.05 8.73 16.25
CA ASP A 119 -3.54 7.84 17.31
C ASP A 119 -2.36 6.94 16.84
N GLY A 120 -1.87 7.10 15.62
CA GLY A 120 -0.78 6.32 15.04
C GLY A 120 -1.18 4.93 14.55
N LYS A 121 -2.48 4.61 14.52
CA LYS A 121 -3.01 3.32 14.07
C LYS A 121 -3.30 3.34 12.57
N THR A 122 -3.39 2.16 11.95
CA THR A 122 -3.78 2.02 10.54
C THR A 122 -5.26 1.71 10.42
N TYR A 123 -5.99 2.49 9.60
CA TYR A 123 -7.42 2.29 9.36
C TYR A 123 -7.67 1.57 8.02
N LEU A 124 -8.15 0.34 8.12
CA LEU A 124 -8.49 -0.50 6.96
C LEU A 124 -9.99 -0.42 6.64
N PRO A 125 -10.38 -0.34 5.35
CA PRO A 125 -11.79 -0.45 4.94
C PRO A 125 -12.37 -1.81 5.38
N LEU A 126 -13.70 -1.83 5.64
CA LEU A 126 -14.41 -3.05 6.04
C LEU A 126 -14.22 -4.22 5.06
N THR A 127 -14.07 -3.93 3.77
CA THR A 127 -13.79 -4.93 2.73
C THR A 127 -12.49 -5.69 3.00
N LEU A 128 -11.44 -4.99 3.45
CA LEU A 128 -10.17 -5.63 3.81
C LEU A 128 -10.16 -6.14 5.25
N ARG A 129 -10.88 -5.52 6.19
CA ARG A 129 -11.03 -6.07 7.55
C ARG A 129 -11.63 -7.48 7.51
N ASN A 130 -12.63 -7.69 6.65
CA ASN A 130 -13.26 -9.00 6.47
C ASN A 130 -12.33 -10.00 5.77
N GLU A 131 -11.48 -9.54 4.86
CA GLU A 131 -10.43 -10.37 4.25
C GLU A 131 -9.28 -10.63 5.23
N HIS A 132 -8.90 -9.65 6.06
CA HIS A 132 -7.89 -9.81 7.10
C HIS A 132 -8.34 -10.80 8.18
N ASN A 133 -9.58 -10.66 8.66
CA ASN A 133 -10.18 -11.62 9.62
C ASN A 133 -10.38 -13.02 9.00
N LYS A 134 -10.62 -13.12 7.68
CA LYS A 134 -10.63 -14.40 6.97
C LYS A 134 -9.22 -14.95 6.74
N ARG A 135 -8.20 -14.09 6.66
CA ARG A 135 -6.81 -14.46 6.40
C ARG A 135 -6.04 -14.79 7.67
N GLU A 136 -6.35 -14.17 8.80
CA GLU A 136 -5.89 -14.65 10.12
C GLU A 136 -6.50 -16.01 10.48
N SER A 137 -7.60 -16.39 9.82
CA SER A 137 -8.26 -17.71 9.93
C SER A 137 -8.18 -18.54 8.64
N ASP A 138 -7.48 -18.09 7.58
CA ASP A 138 -7.27 -18.88 6.38
C ASP A 138 -6.00 -19.74 6.53
N PRO A 139 -6.15 -21.06 6.69
CA PRO A 139 -5.02 -22.00 6.81
C PRO A 139 -4.03 -21.88 5.62
N ARG A 140 -4.46 -21.33 4.47
CA ARG A 140 -3.59 -21.12 3.32
C ARG A 140 -2.57 -20.01 3.56
N MET A 141 -2.92 -18.94 4.30
CA MET A 141 -1.98 -17.83 4.57
C MET A 141 -0.92 -18.24 5.59
N GLU A 142 -1.28 -19.03 6.62
CA GLU A 142 -0.29 -19.62 7.52
C GLU A 142 0.66 -20.55 6.73
N LEU A 143 0.11 -21.41 5.86
CA LEU A 143 0.90 -22.29 5.02
C LEU A 143 1.83 -21.51 4.06
N ILE A 144 1.36 -20.45 3.39
CA ILE A 144 2.17 -19.64 2.47
C ILE A 144 3.26 -18.88 3.24
N THR A 145 2.97 -18.37 4.43
CA THR A 145 3.97 -17.69 5.26
C THR A 145 5.03 -18.68 5.76
N ASP A 146 4.64 -19.88 6.15
CA ASP A 146 5.53 -20.96 6.53
C ASP A 146 6.37 -21.47 5.35
N GLU A 147 5.76 -21.60 4.17
CA GLU A 147 6.45 -21.98 2.94
C GLU A 147 7.51 -20.93 2.55
N ILE A 148 7.20 -19.63 2.59
CA ILE A 148 8.17 -18.54 2.32
C ILE A 148 9.28 -18.54 3.39
N SER A 149 8.95 -18.72 4.66
CA SER A 149 9.93 -18.77 5.76
C SER A 149 10.88 -19.97 5.66
N SER A 150 10.47 -21.02 4.94
CA SER A 150 11.30 -22.19 4.63
C SER A 150 12.38 -21.94 3.56
N LEU A 151 12.28 -20.82 2.82
CA LEU A 151 13.24 -20.46 1.79
C LEU A 151 14.55 -19.98 2.42
N THR A 152 15.66 -20.40 1.84
CA THR A 152 16.97 -19.85 2.21
C THR A 152 17.08 -18.38 1.75
N PRO A 153 17.98 -17.57 2.34
CA PRO A 153 18.18 -16.17 1.92
C PRO A 153 18.44 -16.02 0.42
N THR A 154 19.17 -16.96 -0.19
CA THR A 154 19.44 -16.94 -1.62
C THR A 154 18.19 -17.28 -2.45
N GLU A 155 17.40 -18.27 -2.03
CA GLU A 155 16.14 -18.63 -2.68
C GLU A 155 15.13 -17.48 -2.60
N LEU A 156 15.02 -16.81 -1.45
CA LEU A 156 14.16 -15.63 -1.27
C LEU A 156 14.61 -14.48 -2.18
N LYS A 157 15.93 -14.25 -2.30
CA LYS A 157 16.48 -13.23 -3.21
C LYS A 157 16.17 -13.54 -4.68
N VAL A 158 16.29 -14.80 -5.09
CA VAL A 158 15.89 -15.25 -6.43
C VAL A 158 14.40 -15.05 -6.64
N LEU A 159 13.54 -15.40 -5.67
CA LEU A 159 12.10 -15.23 -5.74
C LEU A 159 11.72 -13.74 -5.89
N LYS A 160 12.35 -12.83 -5.14
CA LYS A 160 12.17 -11.37 -5.26
C LYS A 160 12.57 -10.87 -6.65
N LEU A 161 13.66 -11.35 -7.25
CA LEU A 161 14.07 -10.97 -8.61
C LEU A 161 13.11 -11.52 -9.68
N VAL A 162 12.54 -12.70 -9.47
CA VAL A 162 11.48 -13.25 -10.34
C VAL A 162 10.22 -12.35 -10.27
N SER A 163 9.86 -11.82 -9.10
CA SER A 163 8.72 -10.90 -8.94
C SER A 163 8.92 -9.57 -9.70
N GLN A 164 10.16 -9.18 -9.87
CA GLN A 164 10.57 -8.01 -10.66
C GLN A 164 10.71 -8.31 -12.16
N LYS A 165 10.29 -9.51 -12.59
CA LYS A 165 10.31 -10.00 -13.99
C LYS A 165 11.70 -10.21 -14.60
N TYR A 166 12.75 -10.35 -13.79
CA TYR A 166 14.08 -10.71 -14.30
C TYR A 166 14.10 -12.14 -14.83
N SER A 167 14.75 -12.34 -15.98
CA SER A 167 15.02 -13.65 -16.56
C SER A 167 16.08 -14.41 -15.76
N SER A 168 16.18 -15.73 -15.93
CA SER A 168 17.19 -16.54 -15.25
C SER A 168 18.62 -16.10 -15.59
N LYS A 169 18.86 -15.54 -16.78
CA LYS A 169 20.15 -15.01 -17.20
C LYS A 169 20.49 -13.71 -16.45
N GLU A 170 19.56 -12.78 -16.42
CA GLU A 170 19.74 -11.50 -15.68
C GLU A 170 19.91 -11.73 -14.17
N ILE A 171 19.15 -12.68 -13.60
CA ILE A 171 19.32 -13.07 -12.18
C ILE A 171 20.71 -13.67 -11.95
N ALA A 172 21.20 -14.50 -12.87
CA ALA A 172 22.53 -15.09 -12.79
C ALA A 172 23.62 -14.02 -12.77
N ASP A 173 23.52 -13.01 -13.65
CA ASP A 173 24.45 -11.90 -13.73
C ASP A 173 24.41 -11.06 -12.44
N LEU A 174 23.21 -10.75 -11.89
CA LEU A 174 23.03 -9.99 -10.65
C LEU A 174 23.54 -10.70 -9.40
N LEU A 175 23.45 -12.03 -9.37
CA LEU A 175 23.88 -12.84 -8.22
C LEU A 175 25.28 -13.43 -8.38
N PHE A 176 25.97 -13.16 -9.49
CA PHE A 176 27.30 -13.70 -9.82
C PHE A 176 27.35 -15.23 -9.79
N VAL A 177 26.31 -15.88 -10.35
CA VAL A 177 26.19 -17.34 -10.44
C VAL A 177 25.93 -17.79 -11.88
N SER A 178 25.94 -19.09 -12.14
CA SER A 178 25.57 -19.60 -13.48
C SER A 178 24.05 -19.56 -13.69
N PRO A 179 23.55 -19.38 -14.95
CA PRO A 179 22.13 -19.52 -15.26
C PRO A 179 21.55 -20.88 -14.82
N LYS A 180 22.35 -21.93 -14.89
CA LYS A 180 21.96 -23.25 -14.39
C LYS A 180 21.74 -23.28 -12.88
N SER A 181 22.53 -22.53 -12.11
CA SER A 181 22.36 -22.40 -10.68
C SER A 181 21.01 -21.70 -10.37
N VAL A 182 20.65 -20.66 -11.13
CA VAL A 182 19.33 -19.97 -10.97
C VAL A 182 18.18 -20.91 -11.28
N GLU A 183 18.26 -21.74 -12.33
CA GLU A 183 17.25 -22.76 -12.62
C GLU A 183 17.10 -23.77 -11.49
N ASN A 184 18.21 -24.18 -10.87
CA ASN A 184 18.20 -25.06 -9.72
C ASN A 184 17.53 -24.38 -8.50
N TYR A 185 17.78 -23.09 -8.25
CA TYR A 185 17.08 -22.32 -7.22
C TYR A 185 15.58 -22.23 -7.51
N ARG A 186 15.19 -21.90 -8.74
CA ARG A 186 13.76 -21.85 -9.13
C ARG A 186 13.07 -23.20 -8.91
N SER A 187 13.71 -24.31 -9.27
CA SER A 187 13.16 -25.65 -9.04
C SER A 187 13.01 -25.98 -7.55
N ARG A 188 13.98 -25.59 -6.70
CA ARG A 188 13.88 -25.77 -5.24
C ARG A 188 12.78 -24.92 -4.64
N ILE A 189 12.64 -23.68 -5.09
CA ILE A 189 11.57 -22.77 -4.67
C ILE A 189 10.21 -23.37 -5.04
N CYS A 190 10.02 -23.82 -6.29
CA CYS A 190 8.78 -24.50 -6.70
C CYS A 190 8.46 -25.68 -5.79
N LYS A 191 9.45 -26.50 -5.46
CA LYS A 191 9.26 -27.65 -4.58
C LYS A 191 8.86 -27.26 -3.16
N LYS A 192 9.47 -26.20 -2.61
CA LYS A 192 9.17 -25.71 -1.26
C LYS A 192 7.82 -24.99 -1.17
N LEU A 193 7.39 -24.36 -2.26
CA LEU A 193 6.07 -23.71 -2.39
C LEU A 193 4.99 -24.67 -2.93
N ASN A 194 5.23 -25.99 -2.95
CA ASN A 194 4.30 -26.99 -3.46
C ASN A 194 3.74 -26.71 -4.86
N LEU A 195 4.54 -26.05 -5.71
CA LEU A 195 4.16 -25.70 -7.06
C LEU A 195 4.48 -26.82 -8.05
N ASP A 196 3.58 -27.03 -9.01
CA ASP A 196 3.82 -27.98 -10.12
C ASP A 196 5.03 -27.50 -10.95
N ALA A 197 5.94 -28.39 -11.28
CA ALA A 197 7.19 -28.05 -11.99
C ALA A 197 7.00 -27.63 -13.46
N ARG A 198 5.76 -27.39 -13.90
CA ARG A 198 5.45 -26.90 -15.26
C ARG A 198 5.87 -25.45 -15.44
N ASN A 199 6.33 -25.13 -16.66
CA ASN A 199 6.71 -23.77 -17.04
C ASN A 199 5.63 -22.75 -16.64
N ASN A 200 6.01 -21.73 -15.86
CA ASN A 200 5.26 -20.58 -15.39
C ASN A 200 4.55 -20.69 -14.02
N SER A 201 4.48 -21.84 -13.35
CA SER A 201 3.84 -21.94 -12.05
C SER A 201 4.44 -20.99 -11.00
N LEU A 202 5.78 -20.83 -11.01
CA LEU A 202 6.45 -19.88 -10.13
C LEU A 202 6.11 -18.41 -10.47
N ILE A 203 6.00 -18.08 -11.76
CA ILE A 203 5.65 -16.73 -12.21
C ILE A 203 4.20 -16.41 -11.84
N LEU A 204 3.28 -17.35 -12.04
CA LEU A 204 1.88 -17.19 -11.66
C LEU A 204 1.74 -17.04 -10.15
N TRP A 205 2.38 -17.90 -9.37
CA TRP A 205 2.40 -17.82 -7.92
C TRP A 205 2.94 -16.47 -7.42
N VAL A 206 4.02 -15.98 -8.02
CA VAL A 206 4.61 -14.67 -7.70
C VAL A 206 3.65 -13.53 -8.05
N MET A 207 2.92 -13.60 -9.16
CA MET A 207 1.93 -12.58 -9.53
C MET A 207 0.78 -12.52 -8.53
N GLU A 208 0.32 -13.69 -8.06
CA GLU A 208 -0.76 -13.80 -7.08
C GLU A 208 -0.33 -13.36 -5.66
N ASN A 209 0.95 -13.53 -5.30
CA ASN A 209 1.47 -13.31 -3.95
C ASN A 209 2.54 -12.21 -3.88
N LYS A 210 2.62 -11.33 -4.87
CA LYS A 210 3.65 -10.28 -4.97
C LYS A 210 3.73 -9.41 -3.71
N PHE A 211 2.60 -9.12 -3.08
CA PHE A 211 2.51 -8.29 -1.87
C PHE A 211 3.28 -8.88 -0.66
N LEU A 212 3.42 -10.22 -0.60
CA LEU A 212 4.18 -10.89 0.47
C LEU A 212 5.70 -10.74 0.29
N LEU A 213 6.15 -10.52 -0.95
CA LEU A 213 7.57 -10.43 -1.30
C LEU A 213 8.12 -9.00 -1.20
N ASP A 214 7.22 -8.00 -1.29
CA ASP A 214 7.56 -6.59 -1.24
C ASP A 214 7.53 -6.02 0.20
N SER A 215 7.05 -6.78 1.20
CA SER A 215 7.10 -6.39 2.61
C SER A 215 8.50 -6.66 3.20
N ASP A 216 9.16 -5.63 3.74
CA ASP A 216 10.46 -5.74 4.44
C ASP A 216 10.40 -6.52 5.77
N GLN A 217 9.31 -7.25 6.04
CA GLN A 217 9.09 -8.00 7.30
C GLN A 217 9.59 -9.44 7.29
N ILE A 218 10.30 -9.88 6.25
CA ILE A 218 10.93 -11.21 6.25
C ILE A 218 12.43 -11.03 6.58
N HIS A 219 12.73 -10.93 7.86
CA HIS A 219 14.05 -11.13 8.44
C HIS A 219 14.11 -12.50 9.09
#